data_d8a26d50d6475b541ddc15b40de1538b
#
_entry.id   d8a26d50d6475b541ddc15b40de1538b
#
_cell.length_a   1.000
_cell.length_b   1.000
_cell.length_c   1.000
_cell.angle_alpha   90.00
_cell.angle_beta   90.00
_cell.angle_gamma   90.00
#
_symmetry.space_group_name_H-M   'P 1'
#
loop_
_entity.id
_entity.type
_entity.pdbx_description
1 polymer ?
#
loop_
_entity_poly.entity_id
_entity_poly.type
_entity_poly.pdbx_seq_one_letter_code
_entity_poly.pdbx_strand_id
1 'polypeptide(L)'
;MDSHNRFETPATFTLARLEWLALLGVCVWLAVAHLGEIRWFVFAGMFAVIDVVGYLPGAIAFRRGRTGRVHRGYYVAYNTMHSLLTGGAIVGAWALLVRPEWALLAVPIHLLGDRGLFGNTLKPFGVSFEPAKHPRYAAFERDFGTAESPRPDLPQGALR
;
A
#
# COMPACT_ATOMS: atom_id res chain seq x y z
N MET A 1 -20.05 10.83 -8.71
CA MET A 1 -19.36 9.62 -8.19
C MET A 1 -17.90 9.96 -8.05
N ASP A 2 -17.27 9.72 -6.88
CA ASP A 2 -15.86 10.02 -6.64
C ASP A 2 -14.95 8.91 -7.20
N SER A 3 -14.69 8.97 -8.51
CA SER A 3 -13.87 7.97 -9.22
C SER A 3 -12.37 8.00 -8.85
N HIS A 4 -11.93 9.02 -8.09
CA HIS A 4 -10.54 9.19 -7.65
C HIS A 4 -10.34 8.99 -6.15
N ASN A 5 -11.40 8.59 -5.44
CA ASN A 5 -11.42 8.41 -3.98
C ASN A 5 -10.84 9.62 -3.21
N ARG A 6 -11.23 10.84 -3.64
CA ARG A 6 -10.74 12.09 -3.03
C ARG A 6 -11.39 12.36 -1.68
N PHE A 7 -12.54 11.76 -1.44
CA PHE A 7 -13.38 11.96 -0.25
C PHE A 7 -13.33 10.75 0.68
N GLU A 8 -12.18 10.08 0.76
CA GLU A 8 -11.96 9.02 1.72
C GLU A 8 -12.09 9.55 3.15
N THR A 9 -12.92 8.89 3.93
CA THR A 9 -13.15 9.21 5.34
C THR A 9 -12.41 8.23 6.24
N PRO A 10 -12.18 8.54 7.54
CA PRO A 10 -11.62 7.59 8.48
C PRO A 10 -12.38 6.25 8.53
N ALA A 11 -13.70 6.28 8.36
CA ALA A 11 -14.52 5.07 8.35
C ALA A 11 -14.28 4.21 7.11
N THR A 12 -14.28 4.82 5.91
CA THR A 12 -14.01 4.10 4.65
C THR A 12 -12.57 3.59 4.58
N PHE A 13 -11.60 4.38 5.05
CA PHE A 13 -10.21 3.95 5.19
C PHE A 13 -10.07 2.74 6.12
N THR A 14 -10.76 2.77 7.29
CA THR A 14 -10.74 1.66 8.24
C THR A 14 -11.38 0.41 7.63
N LEU A 15 -12.50 0.55 6.92
CA LEU A 15 -13.16 -0.57 6.26
C LEU A 15 -12.24 -1.21 5.20
N ALA A 16 -11.62 -0.42 4.34
CA ALA A 16 -10.66 -0.92 3.36
C ALA A 16 -9.49 -1.67 4.02
N ARG A 17 -8.98 -1.17 5.16
CA ARG A 17 -7.95 -1.87 5.93
C ARG A 17 -8.43 -3.21 6.49
N LEU A 18 -9.66 -3.29 6.96
CA LEU A 18 -10.25 -4.55 7.45
C LEU A 18 -10.37 -5.58 6.33
N GLU A 19 -10.69 -5.18 5.11
CA GLU A 19 -10.70 -6.07 3.94
C GLU A 19 -9.30 -6.64 3.67
N TRP A 20 -8.25 -5.79 3.70
CA TRP A 20 -6.86 -6.24 3.56
C TRP A 20 -6.43 -7.17 4.68
N LEU A 21 -6.84 -6.88 5.93
CA LEU A 21 -6.55 -7.73 7.09
C LEU A 21 -7.27 -9.09 7.00
N ALA A 22 -8.49 -9.14 6.50
CA ALA A 22 -9.21 -10.39 6.28
C ALA A 22 -8.48 -11.27 5.25
N LEU A 23 -8.03 -10.69 4.12
CA LEU A 23 -7.24 -11.41 3.12
C LEU A 23 -5.88 -11.85 3.68
N LEU A 24 -5.21 -11.00 4.46
CA LEU A 24 -3.99 -11.36 5.17
C LEU A 24 -4.22 -12.54 6.10
N GLY A 25 -5.32 -12.51 6.87
CA GLY A 25 -5.70 -13.61 7.77
C GLY A 25 -5.84 -14.95 7.04
N VAL A 26 -6.45 -14.95 5.86
CA VAL A 26 -6.54 -16.16 5.01
C VAL A 26 -5.15 -16.63 4.58
N CYS A 27 -4.28 -15.73 4.11
CA CYS A 27 -2.93 -16.11 3.69
C CYS A 27 -2.09 -16.64 4.86
N VAL A 28 -2.19 -16.02 6.03
CA VAL A 28 -1.49 -16.48 7.25
C VAL A 28 -2.03 -17.83 7.70
N TRP A 29 -3.36 -18.01 7.69
CA TRP A 29 -3.97 -19.31 8.03
C TRP A 29 -3.48 -20.42 7.09
N LEU A 30 -3.44 -20.17 5.78
CA LEU A 30 -2.90 -21.12 4.81
C LEU A 30 -1.42 -21.44 5.08
N ALA A 31 -0.61 -20.42 5.39
CA ALA A 31 0.80 -20.63 5.73
C ALA A 31 0.96 -21.47 7.01
N VAL A 32 0.13 -21.23 8.03
CA VAL A 32 0.14 -22.02 9.29
C VAL A 32 -0.32 -23.45 9.04
N ALA A 33 -1.35 -23.66 8.21
CA ALA A 33 -1.85 -24.98 7.87
C ALA A 33 -0.82 -25.84 7.11
N HIS A 34 0.14 -25.21 6.42
CA HIS A 34 1.14 -25.89 5.59
C HIS A 34 2.59 -25.63 6.04
N LEU A 35 2.79 -25.32 7.34
CA LEU A 35 4.11 -24.94 7.89
C LEU A 35 5.23 -25.93 7.54
N GLY A 36 4.94 -27.24 7.54
CA GLY A 36 5.90 -28.30 7.21
C GLY A 36 6.24 -28.40 5.72
N GLU A 37 5.44 -27.78 4.85
CA GLU A 37 5.60 -27.82 3.40
C GLU A 37 6.26 -26.55 2.85
N ILE A 38 6.43 -25.52 3.70
CA ILE A 38 7.03 -24.25 3.29
C ILE A 38 8.54 -24.38 3.15
N ARG A 39 9.06 -24.05 1.97
CA ARG A 39 10.50 -23.83 1.79
C ARG A 39 10.88 -22.44 2.34
N TRP A 40 11.31 -22.42 3.59
CA TRP A 40 11.53 -21.15 4.33
C TRP A 40 12.55 -20.22 3.70
N PHE A 41 13.58 -20.71 3.03
CA PHE A 41 14.54 -19.86 2.31
C PHE A 41 13.88 -19.13 1.13
N VAL A 42 12.97 -19.80 0.40
CA VAL A 42 12.21 -19.19 -0.69
C VAL A 42 11.21 -18.20 -0.11
N PHE A 43 10.50 -18.56 0.94
CA PHE A 43 9.59 -17.67 1.63
C PHE A 43 10.29 -16.39 2.10
N ALA A 44 11.40 -16.51 2.83
CA ALA A 44 12.17 -15.37 3.32
C ALA A 44 12.73 -14.52 2.17
N GLY A 45 13.23 -15.14 1.11
CA GLY A 45 13.73 -14.43 -0.07
C GLY A 45 12.62 -13.65 -0.80
N MET A 46 11.46 -14.30 -1.03
CA MET A 46 10.30 -13.66 -1.66
C MET A 46 9.72 -12.52 -0.81
N PHE A 47 9.71 -12.70 0.50
CA PHE A 47 9.26 -11.67 1.44
C PHE A 47 10.22 -10.48 1.44
N ALA A 48 11.52 -10.72 1.56
CA ALA A 48 12.52 -9.67 1.71
C ALA A 48 12.79 -8.90 0.41
N VAL A 49 12.74 -9.55 -0.75
CA VAL A 49 13.09 -8.92 -2.04
C VAL A 49 12.20 -7.72 -2.35
N ILE A 50 10.96 -7.71 -1.88
CA ILE A 50 10.00 -6.62 -2.07
C ILE A 50 10.57 -5.33 -1.47
N ASP A 51 11.04 -5.38 -0.23
CA ASP A 51 11.62 -4.23 0.45
C ASP A 51 13.06 -3.95 0.04
N VAL A 52 13.88 -4.98 -0.14
CA VAL A 52 15.30 -4.81 -0.53
C VAL A 52 15.41 -4.09 -1.88
N VAL A 53 14.52 -4.37 -2.81
CA VAL A 53 14.51 -3.73 -4.13
C VAL A 53 13.58 -2.50 -4.15
N GLY A 54 12.41 -2.61 -3.55
CA GLY A 54 11.38 -1.58 -3.63
C GLY A 54 11.57 -0.43 -2.64
N TYR A 55 11.79 -0.73 -1.36
CA TYR A 55 11.77 0.28 -0.30
C TYR A 55 13.17 0.74 0.12
N LEU A 56 14.07 -0.18 0.41
CA LEU A 56 15.34 0.11 1.08
C LEU A 56 16.23 1.12 0.33
N PRO A 57 16.39 1.06 -1.01
CA PRO A 57 17.18 2.04 -1.75
C PRO A 57 16.64 3.46 -1.63
N GLY A 58 15.31 3.60 -1.71
CA GLY A 58 14.64 4.90 -1.55
C GLY A 58 14.73 5.45 -0.13
N ALA A 59 14.56 4.60 0.89
CA ALA A 59 14.69 4.96 2.29
C ALA A 59 16.13 5.40 2.64
N ILE A 60 17.16 4.72 2.13
CA ILE A 60 18.56 5.12 2.28
C ILE A 60 18.81 6.46 1.61
N ALA A 61 18.35 6.64 0.36
CA ALA A 61 18.50 7.90 -0.37
C ALA A 61 17.78 9.05 0.36
N PHE A 62 16.59 8.80 0.90
CA PHE A 62 15.82 9.76 1.69
C PHE A 62 16.56 10.20 2.96
N ARG A 63 17.11 9.25 3.73
CA ARG A 63 17.84 9.53 4.96
C ARG A 63 19.16 10.29 4.74
N ARG A 64 19.79 10.08 3.58
CA ARG A 64 21.02 10.78 3.18
C ARG A 64 20.75 12.13 2.51
N GLY A 65 19.54 12.36 2.03
CA GLY A 65 19.12 13.58 1.37
C GLY A 65 18.77 14.70 2.37
N ARG A 66 18.95 15.96 1.94
CA ARG A 66 18.60 17.15 2.76
C ARG A 66 17.19 17.68 2.47
N THR A 67 16.55 17.27 1.37
CA THR A 67 15.32 17.89 0.86
C THR A 67 14.05 17.06 1.08
N GLY A 68 14.17 15.86 1.66
CA GLY A 68 13.03 14.93 1.81
C GLY A 68 12.50 14.36 0.49
N ARG A 69 13.07 14.77 -0.65
CA ARG A 69 12.73 14.25 -1.98
C ARG A 69 13.89 13.39 -2.50
N VAL A 70 13.52 12.28 -3.14
CA VAL A 70 14.48 11.38 -3.78
C VAL A 70 14.21 11.30 -5.28
N HIS A 71 15.15 10.74 -6.04
CA HIS A 71 14.97 10.56 -7.47
C HIS A 71 13.73 9.73 -7.78
N ARG A 72 13.02 10.07 -8.87
CA ARG A 72 11.76 9.43 -9.28
C ARG A 72 11.87 7.91 -9.43
N GLY A 73 13.03 7.40 -9.79
CA GLY A 73 13.30 5.97 -9.92
C GLY A 73 13.03 5.17 -8.64
N TYR A 74 13.24 5.76 -7.46
CA TYR A 74 12.95 5.08 -6.19
C TYR A 74 11.44 4.91 -5.94
N TYR A 75 10.61 5.88 -6.37
CA TYR A 75 9.15 5.73 -6.33
C TYR A 75 8.67 4.67 -7.32
N VAL A 76 9.27 4.61 -8.52
CA VAL A 76 8.96 3.56 -9.50
C VAL A 76 9.31 2.19 -8.93
N ALA A 77 10.52 2.02 -8.38
CA ALA A 77 10.95 0.76 -7.77
C ALA A 77 10.01 0.33 -6.63
N TYR A 78 9.69 1.26 -5.71
CA TYR A 78 8.74 1.01 -4.63
C TYR A 78 7.37 0.58 -5.18
N ASN A 79 6.77 1.40 -6.02
CA ASN A 79 5.42 1.15 -6.53
C ASN A 79 5.34 -0.13 -7.37
N THR A 80 6.38 -0.47 -8.12
CA THR A 80 6.44 -1.72 -8.86
C THR A 80 6.49 -2.92 -7.92
N MET A 81 7.39 -2.91 -6.95
CA MET A 81 7.55 -4.04 -6.02
C MET A 81 6.36 -4.20 -5.06
N HIS A 82 5.70 -3.09 -4.66
CA HIS A 82 4.53 -3.11 -3.77
C HIS A 82 3.18 -3.15 -4.52
N SER A 83 3.20 -3.32 -5.84
CA SER A 83 2.00 -3.54 -6.62
C SER A 83 1.51 -4.98 -6.51
N LEU A 84 0.21 -5.16 -6.21
CA LEU A 84 -0.42 -6.49 -6.23
C LEU A 84 -0.35 -7.13 -7.63
N LEU A 85 -0.38 -6.32 -8.69
CA LEU A 85 -0.25 -6.81 -10.07
C LEU A 85 1.13 -7.43 -10.29
N THR A 86 2.20 -6.71 -9.90
CA THR A 86 3.57 -7.21 -10.00
C THR A 86 3.80 -8.42 -9.09
N GLY A 87 3.29 -8.37 -7.84
CA GLY A 87 3.34 -9.49 -6.91
C GLY A 87 2.67 -10.74 -7.49
N GLY A 88 1.46 -10.58 -8.05
CA GLY A 88 0.73 -11.66 -8.73
C GLY A 88 1.49 -12.20 -9.94
N ALA A 89 2.12 -11.33 -10.74
CA ALA A 89 2.94 -11.75 -11.88
C ALA A 89 4.18 -12.55 -11.44
N ILE A 90 4.86 -12.14 -10.35
CA ILE A 90 6.00 -12.87 -9.78
C ILE A 90 5.56 -14.25 -9.29
N VAL A 91 4.49 -14.31 -8.51
CA VAL A 91 3.92 -15.57 -8.00
C VAL A 91 3.51 -16.49 -9.16
N GLY A 92 2.80 -15.96 -10.16
CA GLY A 92 2.38 -16.70 -11.34
C GLY A 92 3.56 -17.22 -12.16
N ALA A 93 4.55 -16.37 -12.42
CA ALA A 93 5.76 -16.77 -13.15
C ALA A 93 6.54 -17.87 -12.40
N TRP A 94 6.71 -17.74 -11.08
CA TRP A 94 7.35 -18.79 -10.29
C TRP A 94 6.58 -20.11 -10.33
N ALA A 95 5.26 -20.05 -10.13
CA ALA A 95 4.42 -21.23 -10.16
C ALA A 95 4.46 -21.97 -11.50
N LEU A 96 4.55 -21.23 -12.62
CA LEU A 96 4.59 -21.80 -13.96
C LEU A 96 5.99 -22.28 -14.38
N LEU A 97 7.04 -21.55 -14.02
CA LEU A 97 8.39 -21.80 -14.52
C LEU A 97 9.23 -22.67 -13.56
N VAL A 98 8.88 -22.65 -12.28
CA VAL A 98 9.61 -23.44 -11.26
C VAL A 98 8.71 -24.52 -10.69
N ARG A 99 7.75 -24.12 -9.86
CA ARG A 99 6.67 -24.98 -9.32
C ARG A 99 5.69 -24.19 -8.47
N PRO A 100 4.42 -24.60 -8.36
CA PRO A 100 3.53 -24.09 -7.31
C PRO A 100 3.99 -24.59 -5.93
N GLU A 101 4.05 -23.70 -4.94
CA GLU A 101 4.47 -24.03 -3.58
C GLU A 101 3.96 -23.01 -2.54
N TRP A 102 3.83 -23.44 -1.29
CA TRP A 102 3.33 -22.61 -0.20
C TRP A 102 4.24 -21.45 0.18
N ALA A 103 5.53 -21.51 -0.16
CA ALA A 103 6.46 -20.40 0.03
C ALA A 103 6.06 -19.13 -0.73
N LEU A 104 5.26 -19.22 -1.79
CA LEU A 104 4.75 -18.09 -2.56
C LEU A 104 3.77 -17.22 -1.77
N LEU A 105 3.20 -17.72 -0.68
CA LEU A 105 2.38 -16.94 0.24
C LEU A 105 3.15 -15.77 0.87
N ALA A 106 4.48 -15.81 0.88
CA ALA A 106 5.32 -14.69 1.33
C ALA A 106 4.94 -13.37 0.64
N VAL A 107 4.67 -13.40 -0.67
CA VAL A 107 4.36 -12.19 -1.45
C VAL A 107 3.01 -11.59 -1.03
N PRO A 108 1.87 -12.30 -1.07
CA PRO A 108 0.61 -11.72 -0.62
C PRO A 108 0.64 -11.39 0.89
N ILE A 109 1.29 -12.17 1.75
CA ILE A 109 1.43 -11.83 3.18
C ILE A 109 2.13 -10.48 3.35
N HIS A 110 3.23 -10.23 2.64
CA HIS A 110 3.95 -8.95 2.70
C HIS A 110 3.04 -7.80 2.22
N LEU A 111 2.52 -7.91 1.01
CA LEU A 111 1.76 -6.82 0.38
C LEU A 111 0.43 -6.52 1.08
N LEU A 112 -0.24 -7.54 1.61
CA LEU A 112 -1.47 -7.37 2.38
C LEU A 112 -1.18 -6.86 3.79
N GLY A 113 -0.05 -7.29 4.37
CA GLY A 113 0.46 -6.76 5.63
C GLY A 113 0.73 -5.27 5.57
N ASP A 114 1.40 -4.81 4.52
CA ASP A 114 1.62 -3.38 4.29
C ASP A 114 0.32 -2.59 4.27
N ARG A 115 -0.68 -3.05 3.54
CA ARG A 115 -1.95 -2.34 3.42
C ARG A 115 -2.80 -2.44 4.68
N GLY A 116 -2.90 -3.62 5.26
CA GLY A 116 -3.78 -3.89 6.39
C GLY A 116 -3.18 -3.41 7.72
N LEU A 117 -1.94 -3.79 8.05
CA LEU A 117 -1.32 -3.47 9.34
C LEU A 117 -0.77 -2.05 9.38
N PHE A 118 -0.03 -1.65 8.34
CA PHE A 118 0.67 -0.35 8.33
C PHE A 118 -0.10 0.74 7.58
N GLY A 119 -1.09 0.41 6.76
CA GLY A 119 -1.81 1.35 5.90
C GLY A 119 -0.95 1.87 4.74
N ASN A 120 0.15 1.17 4.43
CA ASN A 120 1.03 1.52 3.34
C ASN A 120 0.41 1.10 2.01
N THR A 121 0.25 2.07 1.11
CA THR A 121 -0.17 1.86 -0.27
C THR A 121 0.95 2.27 -1.23
N LEU A 122 0.63 2.53 -2.48
CA LEU A 122 1.59 3.05 -3.45
C LEU A 122 2.01 4.47 -3.08
N LYS A 123 3.29 4.79 -3.24
CA LYS A 123 3.83 6.13 -2.95
C LYS A 123 3.50 7.11 -4.07
N PRO A 124 2.84 8.24 -3.77
CA PRO A 124 2.52 9.25 -4.78
C PRO A 124 3.80 9.98 -5.22
N PHE A 125 3.91 10.22 -6.54
CA PHE A 125 5.02 10.99 -7.09
C PHE A 125 4.91 12.47 -6.69
N GLY A 126 6.05 13.12 -6.48
CA GLY A 126 6.10 14.56 -6.16
C GLY A 126 5.90 14.91 -4.69
N VAL A 127 5.60 13.94 -3.85
CA VAL A 127 5.55 14.07 -2.38
C VAL A 127 6.85 13.54 -1.79
N SER A 128 7.13 13.80 -0.50
CA SER A 128 8.25 13.19 0.22
C SER A 128 8.17 11.66 0.15
N PHE A 129 9.33 10.98 0.07
CA PHE A 129 9.37 9.51 0.05
C PHE A 129 8.80 8.89 1.33
N GLU A 130 9.03 9.57 2.47
CA GLU A 130 8.35 9.31 3.74
C GLU A 130 7.49 10.55 4.07
N PRO A 131 6.21 10.59 3.63
CA PRO A 131 5.39 11.75 3.81
C PRO A 131 4.94 11.90 5.26
N ALA A 132 5.14 13.08 5.82
CA ALA A 132 4.50 13.50 7.06
C ALA A 132 3.27 14.37 6.76
N LYS A 133 2.22 14.23 7.55
CA LYS A 133 0.99 15.00 7.39
C LYS A 133 1.27 16.48 7.68
N HIS A 134 1.11 17.33 6.66
CA HIS A 134 1.35 18.76 6.81
C HIS A 134 0.24 19.42 7.64
N PRO A 135 0.53 20.36 8.57
CA PRO A 135 -0.51 21.01 9.40
C PRO A 135 -1.64 21.67 8.61
N ARG A 136 -1.33 22.26 7.46
CA ARG A 136 -2.36 22.85 6.57
C ARG A 136 -3.30 21.81 5.96
N TYR A 137 -2.77 20.60 5.66
CA TYR A 137 -3.60 19.50 5.18
C TYR A 137 -4.52 18.99 6.30
N ALA A 138 -3.99 18.86 7.50
CA ALA A 138 -4.78 18.46 8.67
C ALA A 138 -5.88 19.50 9.03
N ALA A 139 -5.63 20.80 8.82
CA ALA A 139 -6.64 21.84 8.95
C ALA A 139 -7.71 21.69 7.87
N PHE A 140 -7.30 21.56 6.60
CA PHE A 140 -8.22 21.34 5.49
C PHE A 140 -9.13 20.13 5.71
N GLU A 141 -8.60 18.99 6.16
CA GLU A 141 -9.41 17.78 6.43
C GLU A 141 -10.48 18.03 7.51
N ARG A 142 -10.13 18.76 8.58
CA ARG A 142 -11.11 19.11 9.63
C ARG A 142 -12.21 20.01 9.08
N ASP A 143 -11.81 21.07 8.40
CA ASP A 143 -12.74 22.05 7.87
C ASP A 143 -13.66 21.44 6.80
N PHE A 144 -13.09 20.57 5.94
CA PHE A 144 -13.84 19.87 4.91
C PHE A 144 -14.82 18.84 5.49
N GLY A 145 -14.43 18.10 6.54
CA GLY A 145 -15.29 17.12 7.21
C GLY A 145 -16.47 17.73 7.98
N THR A 146 -16.39 19.03 8.31
CA THR A 146 -17.45 19.79 8.98
C THR A 146 -18.26 20.67 8.00
N ALA A 147 -17.74 20.91 6.79
CA ALA A 147 -18.43 21.69 5.78
C ALA A 147 -19.63 20.90 5.23
N GLU A 148 -20.79 21.53 5.24
CA GLU A 148 -21.96 21.02 4.53
C GLU A 148 -21.66 21.01 3.03
N SER A 149 -21.60 19.84 2.42
CA SER A 149 -21.30 19.72 0.98
C SER A 149 -22.43 20.37 0.18
N PRO A 150 -22.15 21.38 -0.68
CA PRO A 150 -23.17 21.95 -1.55
C PRO A 150 -23.80 20.84 -2.41
N ARG A 151 -25.10 20.73 -2.42
CA ARG A 151 -25.77 19.83 -3.36
C ARG A 151 -25.55 20.35 -4.78
N PRO A 152 -25.02 19.53 -5.70
CA PRO A 152 -24.71 19.97 -7.07
C PRO A 152 -25.92 20.46 -7.87
N ASP A 153 -27.11 20.10 -7.41
CA ASP A 153 -28.42 20.39 -8.02
C ASP A 153 -29.12 21.63 -7.44
N LEU A 154 -28.57 22.24 -6.39
CA LEU A 154 -29.12 23.48 -5.84
C LEU A 154 -28.47 24.72 -6.50
N PRO A 155 -29.29 25.75 -6.88
CA PRO A 155 -28.74 27.01 -7.38
C PRO A 155 -27.85 27.65 -6.31
N GLN A 156 -26.65 28.12 -6.69
CA GLN A 156 -25.65 28.67 -5.78
C GLN A 156 -26.10 29.93 -4.98
N GLY A 157 -27.34 30.32 -5.06
CA GLY A 157 -27.96 31.42 -4.31
C GLY A 157 -28.87 31.02 -3.15
N ALA A 158 -29.09 29.74 -2.89
CA ALA A 158 -30.01 29.26 -1.87
C ALA A 158 -29.39 29.08 -0.46
N LEU A 159 -28.12 29.39 -0.30
CA LEU A 159 -27.36 29.30 0.98
C LEU A 159 -27.01 30.69 1.53
N ARG A 160 -27.97 31.63 1.52
CA ARG A 160 -27.86 32.88 2.29
C ARG A 160 -28.81 32.91 3.45
#